data_48a6656f5ddd1313afca5a11de22e128
#
_entry.id   48a6656f5ddd1313afca5a11de22e128
#
_cell.length_a   1.000
_cell.length_b   1.000
_cell.length_c   1.000
_cell.angle_alpha   90.00
_cell.angle_beta   90.00
_cell.angle_gamma   90.00
#
_symmetry.space_group_name_H-M   'P 1'
#
loop_
_entity.id
_entity.type
_entity.pdbx_description
1 polymer ?
#
loop_
_entity_poly.entity_id
_entity_poly.type
_entity_poly.pdbx_seq_one_letter_code
_entity_poly.pdbx_strand_id
1 'polypeptide(L)'
;MQASAEQQFKGARPAEEAIARAYEFADLSSYPFKERFLVRAADLAFFFLIKLIGSTVRWQLEGWENWEAANRDGHIPIYTFWHNRVFLSTYFWRQRRIVVMTSQSFDGEYIARFIQRFGYGAARGSSTRGAVGAVIEMTRLMRAGCPTAFTIDGPKGPRYV
;
A
#
# COMPACT_ATOMS: atom_id res chain seq x y z
N MET A 1 -28.30 -17.22 -20.05
CA MET A 1 -27.18 -17.67 -19.21
C MET A 1 -25.78 -17.28 -19.76
N GLN A 2 -25.57 -17.20 -21.08
CA GLN A 2 -24.27 -16.82 -21.66
C GLN A 2 -23.88 -15.33 -21.47
N ALA A 3 -24.84 -14.39 -21.52
CA ALA A 3 -24.56 -12.96 -21.32
C ALA A 3 -24.03 -12.59 -19.92
N SER A 4 -24.38 -13.37 -18.89
CA SER A 4 -23.93 -13.14 -17.52
C SER A 4 -22.45 -13.53 -17.32
N ALA A 5 -21.98 -14.58 -17.98
CA ALA A 5 -20.61 -15.04 -17.92
C ALA A 5 -19.64 -14.09 -18.68
N GLU A 6 -20.06 -13.57 -19.84
CA GLU A 6 -19.27 -12.60 -20.60
C GLU A 6 -19.13 -11.23 -19.89
N GLN A 7 -20.17 -10.78 -19.17
CA GLN A 7 -20.09 -9.57 -18.35
C GLN A 7 -19.17 -9.75 -17.14
N GLN A 8 -19.17 -10.93 -16.49
CA GLN A 8 -18.25 -11.25 -15.43
C GLN A 8 -16.78 -11.32 -15.92
N PHE A 9 -16.56 -11.87 -17.11
CA PHE A 9 -15.22 -11.96 -17.73
C PHE A 9 -14.67 -10.61 -18.20
N LYS A 10 -15.52 -9.68 -18.67
CA LYS A 10 -15.12 -8.32 -19.04
C LYS A 10 -14.76 -7.44 -17.82
N GLY A 11 -15.32 -7.70 -16.65
CA GLY A 11 -14.98 -7.00 -15.40
C GLY A 11 -13.72 -7.52 -14.71
N ALA A 12 -13.34 -8.79 -14.91
CA ALA A 12 -12.19 -9.41 -14.26
C ALA A 12 -10.84 -8.85 -14.77
N ARG A 13 -10.65 -8.72 -16.07
CA ARG A 13 -9.40 -8.19 -16.67
C ARG A 13 -9.01 -6.78 -16.19
N PRO A 14 -9.93 -5.78 -16.13
CA PRO A 14 -9.59 -4.46 -15.59
C PRO A 14 -9.22 -4.46 -14.10
N ALA A 15 -9.74 -5.41 -13.32
CA ALA A 15 -9.40 -5.56 -11.90
C ALA A 15 -8.00 -6.18 -11.72
N GLU A 16 -7.67 -7.22 -12.48
CA GLU A 16 -6.36 -7.85 -12.48
C GLU A 16 -5.25 -6.89 -12.91
N GLU A 17 -5.49 -6.09 -13.95
CA GLU A 17 -4.55 -5.06 -14.39
C GLU A 17 -4.36 -3.95 -13.34
N ALA A 18 -5.41 -3.56 -12.63
CA ALA A 18 -5.31 -2.58 -11.54
C ALA A 18 -4.50 -3.15 -10.35
N ILE A 19 -4.72 -4.42 -10.02
CA ILE A 19 -3.94 -5.13 -9.02
C ILE A 19 -2.46 -5.18 -9.45
N ALA A 20 -2.16 -5.64 -10.66
CA ALA A 20 -0.79 -5.73 -11.16
C ALA A 20 -0.08 -4.37 -11.05
N ARG A 21 -0.70 -3.29 -11.55
CA ARG A 21 -0.14 -1.94 -11.45
C ARG A 21 0.13 -1.45 -10.04
N ALA A 22 -0.70 -1.81 -9.08
CA ALA A 22 -0.50 -1.39 -7.69
C ALA A 22 0.76 -2.02 -7.08
N TYR A 23 1.16 -3.21 -7.52
CA TYR A 23 2.34 -3.93 -6.99
C TYR A 23 3.58 -3.80 -7.86
N GLU A 24 3.49 -3.22 -9.04
CA GLU A 24 4.61 -2.94 -9.92
C GLU A 24 5.29 -1.61 -9.60
N PHE A 25 6.61 -1.57 -9.79
CA PHE A 25 7.34 -0.31 -9.68
C PHE A 25 6.98 0.62 -10.83
N ALA A 26 6.69 1.88 -10.51
CA ALA A 26 6.49 2.89 -11.53
C ALA A 26 7.75 3.09 -12.38
N ASP A 27 7.56 3.40 -13.65
CA ASP A 27 8.67 3.75 -14.55
C ASP A 27 9.30 5.08 -14.12
N LEU A 28 10.63 5.11 -14.08
CA LEU A 28 11.41 6.29 -13.74
C LEU A 28 12.01 6.99 -14.99
N SER A 29 11.62 6.58 -16.19
CA SER A 29 12.19 7.13 -17.43
C SER A 29 12.00 8.64 -17.58
N SER A 30 10.91 9.19 -17.02
CA SER A 30 10.62 10.62 -17.00
C SER A 30 11.52 11.46 -16.08
N TYR A 31 12.25 10.82 -15.15
CA TYR A 31 13.14 11.50 -14.22
C TYR A 31 14.56 11.60 -14.79
N PRO A 32 15.31 12.72 -14.51
CA PRO A 32 16.74 12.83 -14.81
C PRO A 32 17.55 11.71 -14.16
N PHE A 33 18.71 11.39 -14.73
CA PHE A 33 19.55 10.29 -14.24
C PHE A 33 19.88 10.39 -12.73
N LYS A 34 20.21 11.59 -12.24
CA LYS A 34 20.52 11.84 -10.83
C LYS A 34 19.31 11.51 -9.92
N GLU A 35 18.13 11.92 -10.32
CA GLU A 35 16.90 11.66 -9.55
C GLU A 35 16.55 10.17 -9.56
N ARG A 36 16.69 9.49 -10.70
CA ARG A 36 16.52 8.03 -10.78
C ARG A 36 17.46 7.28 -9.84
N PHE A 37 18.72 7.71 -9.80
CA PHE A 37 19.71 7.13 -8.89
C PHE A 37 19.31 7.37 -7.43
N LEU A 38 18.93 8.62 -7.08
CA LEU A 38 18.53 8.98 -5.72
C LEU A 38 17.29 8.20 -5.26
N VAL A 39 16.26 8.09 -6.11
CA VAL A 39 15.06 7.29 -5.81
C VAL A 39 15.42 5.84 -5.51
N ARG A 40 16.29 5.22 -6.34
CA ARG A 40 16.71 3.83 -6.15
C ARG A 40 17.58 3.65 -4.90
N ALA A 41 18.45 4.58 -4.62
CA ALA A 41 19.31 4.55 -3.42
C ALA A 41 18.48 4.72 -2.15
N ALA A 42 17.54 5.67 -2.13
CA ALA A 42 16.62 5.87 -1.00
C ALA A 42 15.70 4.66 -0.78
N ASP A 43 15.10 4.14 -1.84
CA ASP A 43 14.27 2.92 -1.81
C ASP A 43 15.01 1.75 -1.13
N LEU A 44 16.22 1.47 -1.59
CA LEU A 44 17.04 0.38 -1.03
C LEU A 44 17.48 0.67 0.40
N ALA A 45 17.89 1.90 0.70
CA ALA A 45 18.31 2.29 2.04
C ALA A 45 17.18 2.10 3.05
N PHE A 46 15.96 2.60 2.75
CA PHE A 46 14.80 2.41 3.61
C PHE A 46 14.39 0.94 3.72
N PHE A 47 14.41 0.19 2.62
CA PHE A 47 14.11 -1.23 2.64
C PHE A 47 15.04 -2.00 3.58
N PHE A 48 16.36 -1.81 3.45
CA PHE A 48 17.33 -2.51 4.29
C PHE A 48 17.27 -2.03 5.75
N LEU A 49 17.07 -0.74 6.00
CA LEU A 49 16.94 -0.18 7.34
C LEU A 49 15.73 -0.77 8.07
N ILE A 50 14.56 -0.76 7.43
CA ILE A 50 13.34 -1.32 8.00
C ILE A 50 13.47 -2.83 8.20
N LYS A 51 14.07 -3.53 7.24
CA LYS A 51 14.31 -4.98 7.33
C LYS A 51 15.25 -5.32 8.48
N LEU A 52 16.35 -4.57 8.63
CA LEU A 52 17.32 -4.77 9.71
C LEU A 52 16.66 -4.54 11.07
N ILE A 53 16.08 -3.36 11.29
CA ILE A 53 15.46 -3.03 12.59
C ILE A 53 14.28 -3.97 12.86
N GLY A 54 13.39 -4.17 11.91
CA GLY A 54 12.20 -5.02 12.07
C GLY A 54 12.54 -6.48 12.38
N SER A 55 13.68 -7.01 11.90
CA SER A 55 14.15 -8.36 12.20
C SER A 55 14.68 -8.52 13.63
N THR A 56 15.07 -7.43 14.29
CA THR A 56 15.59 -7.46 15.67
C THR A 56 14.51 -7.22 16.72
N VAL A 57 13.32 -6.75 16.31
CA VAL A 57 12.19 -6.48 17.21
C VAL A 57 11.56 -7.79 17.68
N ARG A 58 11.33 -7.88 18.99
CA ARG A 58 10.49 -8.93 19.57
C ARG A 58 9.05 -8.42 19.60
N TRP A 59 8.18 -9.13 18.89
CA TRP A 59 6.77 -8.76 18.76
C TRP A 59 5.96 -9.39 19.88
N GLN A 60 5.24 -8.56 20.63
CA GLN A 60 4.20 -8.98 21.55
C GLN A 60 2.86 -8.52 20.96
N LEU A 61 1.94 -9.45 20.75
CA LEU A 61 0.66 -9.21 20.10
C LEU A 61 -0.46 -9.36 21.13
N GLU A 62 -1.24 -8.29 21.26
CA GLU A 62 -2.45 -8.29 22.07
C GLU A 62 -3.66 -8.09 21.16
N GLY A 63 -4.77 -8.80 21.42
CA GLY A 63 -5.97 -8.70 20.60
C GLY A 63 -5.86 -9.33 19.21
N TRP A 64 -4.92 -10.26 19.01
CA TRP A 64 -4.74 -10.93 17.70
C TRP A 64 -6.00 -11.67 17.25
N GLU A 65 -6.78 -12.17 18.19
CA GLU A 65 -8.08 -12.80 17.98
C GLU A 65 -9.08 -11.88 17.26
N ASN A 66 -9.00 -10.57 17.47
CA ASN A 66 -9.83 -9.59 16.76
C ASN A 66 -9.45 -9.51 15.27
N TRP A 67 -8.15 -9.58 14.98
CA TRP A 67 -7.68 -9.62 13.60
C TRP A 67 -8.11 -10.91 12.90
N GLU A 68 -8.02 -12.05 13.57
CA GLU A 68 -8.50 -13.33 13.03
C GLU A 68 -10.00 -13.30 12.80
N ALA A 69 -10.76 -12.74 13.73
CA ALA A 69 -12.20 -12.56 13.57
C ALA A 69 -12.57 -11.65 12.39
N ALA A 70 -11.84 -10.53 12.23
CA ALA A 70 -12.06 -9.60 11.12
C ALA A 70 -11.72 -10.19 9.74
N ASN A 71 -10.83 -11.20 9.67
CA ASN A 71 -10.47 -11.89 8.42
C ASN A 71 -11.25 -13.19 8.20
N ARG A 72 -12.10 -13.58 9.17
CA ARG A 72 -12.97 -14.73 9.03
C ARG A 72 -14.07 -14.42 8.02
N ASP A 73 -14.61 -15.45 7.42
CA ASP A 73 -15.75 -15.36 6.50
C ASP A 73 -15.50 -14.55 5.22
N GLY A 74 -14.22 -14.37 4.84
CA GLY A 74 -13.85 -13.70 3.58
C GLY A 74 -13.99 -12.17 3.60
N HIS A 75 -14.13 -11.57 4.77
CA HIS A 75 -14.12 -10.12 4.88
C HIS A 75 -12.76 -9.53 4.51
N ILE A 76 -12.77 -8.37 3.86
CA ILE A 76 -11.57 -7.65 3.47
C ILE A 76 -11.37 -6.51 4.46
N PRO A 77 -10.33 -6.56 5.32
CA PRO A 77 -10.14 -5.57 6.35
C PRO A 77 -9.60 -4.24 5.80
N ILE A 78 -10.00 -3.15 6.45
CA ILE A 78 -9.36 -1.85 6.35
C ILE A 78 -8.53 -1.65 7.61
N TYR A 79 -7.20 -1.56 7.43
CA TYR A 79 -6.29 -1.31 8.54
C TYR A 79 -6.18 0.19 8.78
N THR A 80 -6.29 0.60 10.03
CA THR A 80 -6.09 2.00 10.46
C THR A 80 -5.05 2.07 11.55
N PHE A 81 -4.16 3.05 11.48
CA PHE A 81 -3.11 3.24 12.47
C PHE A 81 -2.61 4.69 12.49
N TRP A 82 -1.86 5.04 13.53
CA TRP A 82 -1.24 6.35 13.65
C TRP A 82 -0.03 6.47 12.73
N HIS A 83 0.18 7.64 12.14
CA HIS A 83 1.27 7.86 11.17
C HIS A 83 2.66 7.54 11.74
N ASN A 84 2.89 7.79 13.02
CA ASN A 84 4.15 7.48 13.70
C ASN A 84 4.42 5.97 13.87
N ARG A 85 3.47 5.11 13.56
CA ARG A 85 3.62 3.64 13.60
C ARG A 85 4.00 3.04 12.25
N VAL A 86 3.99 3.84 11.17
CA VAL A 86 4.24 3.38 9.78
C VAL A 86 5.51 2.53 9.68
N PHE A 87 6.59 2.96 10.29
CA PHE A 87 7.91 2.35 10.14
C PHE A 87 7.92 0.86 10.52
N LEU A 88 7.53 0.53 11.75
CA LEU A 88 7.51 -0.85 12.22
C LEU A 88 6.32 -1.65 11.66
N SER A 89 5.17 -1.00 11.44
CA SER A 89 4.01 -1.63 10.82
C SER A 89 4.33 -2.12 9.41
N THR A 90 5.17 -1.40 8.65
CA THR A 90 5.62 -1.83 7.32
C THR A 90 6.33 -3.18 7.36
N TYR A 91 7.15 -3.43 8.36
CA TYR A 91 7.79 -4.74 8.52
C TYR A 91 6.83 -5.81 9.05
N PHE A 92 6.02 -5.48 10.04
CA PHE A 92 5.12 -6.44 10.69
C PHE A 92 4.07 -7.01 9.71
N TRP A 93 3.41 -6.12 8.95
CA TRP A 93 2.34 -6.47 8.03
C TRP A 93 2.81 -6.82 6.61
N ARG A 94 4.11 -7.01 6.38
CA ARG A 94 4.69 -7.36 5.07
C ARG A 94 4.06 -8.62 4.46
N GLN A 95 4.09 -8.72 3.15
CA GLN A 95 3.64 -9.88 2.36
C GLN A 95 2.14 -10.24 2.54
N ARG A 96 1.32 -9.28 2.99
CA ARG A 96 -0.12 -9.46 3.17
C ARG A 96 -0.96 -8.78 2.09
N ARG A 97 -0.34 -8.33 1.02
CA ARG A 97 -0.99 -7.69 -0.12
C ARG A 97 -1.85 -6.48 0.26
N ILE A 98 -1.47 -5.77 1.32
CA ILE A 98 -2.16 -4.55 1.75
C ILE A 98 -1.84 -3.42 0.79
N VAL A 99 -2.86 -2.70 0.31
CA VAL A 99 -2.70 -1.52 -0.53
C VAL A 99 -2.75 -0.27 0.34
N VAL A 100 -1.80 0.63 0.14
CA VAL A 100 -1.73 1.92 0.82
C VAL A 100 -1.73 3.06 -0.17
N MET A 101 -2.23 4.22 0.24
CA MET A 101 -2.14 5.44 -0.57
C MET A 101 -0.74 6.04 -0.46
N THR A 102 -0.13 6.34 -1.61
CA THR A 102 1.17 7.02 -1.67
C THR A 102 1.09 8.27 -2.54
N SER A 103 1.86 9.29 -2.19
CA SER A 103 1.93 10.52 -2.98
C SER A 103 2.51 10.27 -4.38
N GLN A 104 2.11 11.10 -5.35
CA GLN A 104 2.74 11.17 -6.67
C GLN A 104 3.96 12.11 -6.72
N SER A 105 4.38 12.66 -5.57
CA SER A 105 5.58 13.46 -5.46
C SER A 105 6.85 12.61 -5.59
N PHE A 106 7.99 13.29 -5.76
CA PHE A 106 9.31 12.65 -5.77
C PHE A 106 9.53 11.77 -4.51
N ASP A 107 9.18 12.30 -3.33
CA ASP A 107 9.28 11.54 -2.08
C ASP A 107 8.33 10.34 -2.06
N GLY A 108 7.13 10.49 -2.61
CA GLY A 108 6.18 9.39 -2.75
C GLY A 108 6.69 8.26 -3.62
N GLU A 109 7.62 8.54 -4.56
CA GLU A 109 8.15 7.53 -5.46
C GLU A 109 9.05 6.51 -4.74
N TYR A 110 10.03 6.95 -3.96
CA TYR A 110 10.85 5.98 -3.22
C TYR A 110 10.08 5.30 -2.09
N ILE A 111 9.08 6.01 -1.49
CA ILE A 111 8.18 5.41 -0.50
C ILE A 111 7.39 4.26 -1.12
N ALA A 112 6.75 4.49 -2.27
CA ALA A 112 6.01 3.44 -2.96
C ALA A 112 6.91 2.24 -3.27
N ARG A 113 8.13 2.45 -3.74
CA ARG A 113 9.07 1.40 -4.09
C ARG A 113 9.48 0.56 -2.89
N PHE A 114 9.91 1.18 -1.78
CA PHE A 114 10.35 0.37 -0.65
C PHE A 114 9.19 -0.43 -0.01
N ILE A 115 7.97 0.12 0.04
CA ILE A 115 6.83 -0.64 0.54
C ILE A 115 6.44 -1.78 -0.41
N GLN A 116 6.52 -1.57 -1.73
CA GLN A 116 6.30 -2.63 -2.71
C GLN A 116 7.29 -3.78 -2.56
N ARG A 117 8.56 -3.52 -2.18
CA ARG A 117 9.53 -4.56 -1.80
C ARG A 117 9.09 -5.40 -0.59
N PHE A 118 8.31 -4.80 0.31
CA PHE A 118 7.69 -5.51 1.44
C PHE A 118 6.38 -6.21 1.07
N GLY A 119 5.97 -6.18 -0.20
CA GLY A 119 4.75 -6.84 -0.69
C GLY A 119 3.48 -6.03 -0.51
N TYR A 120 3.60 -4.71 -0.32
CA TYR A 120 2.47 -3.80 -0.34
C TYR A 120 2.13 -3.37 -1.77
N GLY A 121 0.88 -3.01 -1.99
CA GLY A 121 0.46 -2.27 -3.18
C GLY A 121 0.45 -0.77 -2.92
N ALA A 122 0.68 0.03 -3.95
CA ALA A 122 0.67 1.48 -3.88
C ALA A 122 -0.43 2.06 -4.80
N ALA A 123 -1.50 2.61 -4.19
CA ALA A 123 -2.45 3.46 -4.89
C ALA A 123 -1.89 4.90 -4.95
N ARG A 124 -1.69 5.41 -6.16
CA ARG A 124 -0.97 6.68 -6.37
C ARG A 124 -1.91 7.88 -6.34
N GLY A 125 -1.74 8.74 -5.35
CA GLY A 125 -2.49 9.99 -5.18
C GLY A 125 -2.00 10.78 -3.98
N SER A 126 -2.47 12.02 -3.83
CA SER A 126 -2.15 12.83 -2.65
C SER A 126 -3.38 13.62 -2.20
N SER A 127 -3.37 14.07 -0.94
CA SER A 127 -4.45 14.88 -0.36
C SER A 127 -4.72 16.20 -1.09
N THR A 128 -3.78 16.67 -1.89
CA THR A 128 -3.88 17.93 -2.64
C THR A 128 -4.08 17.75 -4.15
N ARG A 129 -3.55 16.66 -4.73
CA ARG A 129 -3.70 16.34 -6.16
C ARG A 129 -3.94 14.84 -6.32
N GLY A 130 -5.09 14.49 -6.89
CA GLY A 130 -5.42 13.10 -7.16
C GLY A 130 -5.90 12.28 -5.97
N ALA A 131 -6.23 12.90 -4.81
CA ALA A 131 -6.79 12.19 -3.66
C ALA A 131 -8.05 11.40 -4.02
N VAL A 132 -8.96 12.04 -4.74
CA VAL A 132 -10.20 11.39 -5.20
C VAL A 132 -9.88 10.19 -6.09
N GLY A 133 -8.94 10.34 -7.03
CA GLY A 133 -8.50 9.25 -7.90
C GLY A 133 -7.88 8.10 -7.12
N ALA A 134 -7.05 8.40 -6.11
CA ALA A 134 -6.45 7.37 -5.26
C ALA A 134 -7.50 6.63 -4.40
N VAL A 135 -8.48 7.34 -3.85
CA VAL A 135 -9.59 6.71 -3.12
C VAL A 135 -10.43 5.80 -4.01
N ILE A 136 -10.74 6.26 -5.24
CA ILE A 136 -11.44 5.44 -6.23
C ILE A 136 -10.64 4.18 -6.56
N GLU A 137 -9.33 4.32 -6.79
CA GLU A 137 -8.45 3.19 -7.08
C GLU A 137 -8.37 2.22 -5.89
N MET A 138 -8.21 2.73 -4.65
CA MET A 138 -8.24 1.89 -3.45
C MET A 138 -9.57 1.16 -3.29
N THR A 139 -10.70 1.85 -3.53
CA THR A 139 -12.03 1.22 -3.50
C THR A 139 -12.16 0.11 -4.53
N ARG A 140 -11.61 0.32 -5.73
CA ARG A 140 -11.59 -0.68 -6.79
C ARG A 140 -10.76 -1.89 -6.40
N LEU A 141 -9.57 -1.68 -5.82
CA LEU A 141 -8.68 -2.73 -5.35
C LEU A 141 -9.30 -3.51 -4.17
N MET A 142 -10.00 -2.83 -3.26
CA MET A 142 -10.77 -3.49 -2.19
C MET A 142 -11.86 -4.41 -2.76
N ARG A 143 -12.63 -3.93 -3.73
CA ARG A 143 -13.64 -4.75 -4.41
C ARG A 143 -13.04 -5.95 -5.16
N ALA A 144 -11.77 -5.86 -5.52
CA ALA A 144 -10.99 -6.94 -6.14
C ALA A 144 -10.28 -7.85 -5.12
N GLY A 145 -10.57 -7.69 -3.81
CA GLY A 145 -10.05 -8.57 -2.76
C GLY A 145 -8.75 -8.11 -2.11
N CYS A 146 -8.28 -6.88 -2.33
CA CYS A 146 -7.08 -6.36 -1.70
C CYS A 146 -7.40 -5.60 -0.40
N PRO A 147 -6.84 -6.01 0.76
CA PRO A 147 -6.94 -5.21 1.97
C PRO A 147 -6.30 -3.83 1.78
N THR A 148 -6.78 -2.84 2.48
CA THR A 148 -6.23 -1.47 2.40
C THR A 148 -5.81 -0.96 3.77
N ALA A 149 -4.91 0.04 3.79
CA ALA A 149 -4.49 0.67 5.03
C ALA A 149 -4.41 2.19 4.91
N PHE A 150 -4.78 2.88 5.99
CA PHE A 150 -4.76 4.33 6.11
C PHE A 150 -4.16 4.78 7.44
N THR A 151 -3.47 5.91 7.42
CA THR A 151 -3.13 6.64 8.63
C THR A 151 -4.25 7.63 8.95
N ILE A 152 -4.68 7.67 10.21
CA ILE A 152 -5.85 8.46 10.63
C ILE A 152 -5.51 9.91 10.97
N ASP A 153 -4.25 10.20 11.32
CA ASP A 153 -3.76 11.52 11.72
C ASP A 153 -2.98 12.27 10.63
N GLY A 154 -2.62 11.60 9.53
CA GLY A 154 -1.82 12.19 8.47
C GLY A 154 -0.45 12.74 8.94
N PRO A 155 0.44 13.14 8.00
CA PRO A 155 1.79 13.59 8.34
C PRO A 155 1.86 15.02 8.91
N LYS A 156 0.81 15.82 8.75
CA LYS A 156 0.74 17.25 9.14
C LYS A 156 -0.32 17.54 10.20
N GLY A 157 -1.16 16.55 10.53
CA GLY A 157 -2.24 16.73 11.49
C GLY A 157 -1.75 16.75 12.94
N PRO A 158 -2.61 17.19 13.87
CA PRO A 158 -2.30 17.00 15.27
C PRO A 158 -2.17 15.52 15.56
N ARG A 159 -1.14 15.15 16.34
CA ARG A 159 -0.89 13.75 16.68
C ARG A 159 -1.94 13.25 17.66
N TYR A 160 -2.50 12.09 17.40
CA TYR A 160 -3.45 11.41 18.28
C TYR A 160 -4.79 12.15 18.50
N VAL A 161 -5.28 12.88 17.51
CA VAL A 161 -6.59 13.56 17.53
C VAL A 161 -7.48 13.04 16.43
#